data_f4ed951b2ab184316e761bc73ecf06c5
#
_entry.id   f4ed951b2ab184316e761bc73ecf06c5
#
_cell.length_a   1.000
_cell.length_b   1.000
_cell.length_c   1.000
_cell.angle_alpha   90.00
_cell.angle_beta   90.00
_cell.angle_gamma   90.00
#
_symmetry.space_group_name_H-M   'P 1'
#
loop_
_entity.id
_entity.type
_entity.pdbx_description
1 polymer ?
#
loop_
_entity_poly.entity_id
_entity_poly.type
_entity_poly.pdbx_seq_one_letter_code
_entity_poly.pdbx_strand_id
1 'polypeptide(L)'
;MRLAFAPAGDRNAAAAVRIACQAEDAGFDEVWLSEDYLERGAFAVAGGVAAATSRIGIGIGVVNPWTRHVGLTAMEAAATNEIAQGRLTLGLGASNARWMQDQLGIAFRRPIATLVDYTDAVRTLLSGQALDRLVCGQQVRARLSFSPDCPPPRLVLGVKGPRALAAAGGADGVMLSVLASPGYVDWVRKTFGHTDITAYVLVSTDRTADAGRDRVAERVAHFLGVHDVSAITEKAGLPAEVAARFGERLRAGRSAVDLLTDRIISSVAVHGDRTSAAATVAAFRESGLGCLVVMDDGVSEPEEQLRIAADLVDR
;
A
#
# COMPACT_ATOMS: atom_id res chain seq x y z
N MET A 1 1.01 15.58 6.86
CA MET A 1 0.68 14.38 6.07
C MET A 1 1.67 14.32 4.93
N ARG A 2 2.43 13.21 4.82
CA ARG A 2 3.35 13.00 3.67
C ARG A 2 2.55 12.72 2.41
N LEU A 3 3.12 13.07 1.27
CA LEU A 3 2.58 12.78 -0.05
C LEU A 3 3.47 11.76 -0.75
N ALA A 4 2.89 10.68 -1.23
CA ALA A 4 3.59 9.64 -1.95
C ALA A 4 2.92 9.30 -3.27
N PHE A 5 3.67 8.67 -4.17
CA PHE A 5 3.16 8.14 -5.43
C PHE A 5 3.46 6.64 -5.56
N ALA A 6 2.52 5.88 -6.09
CA ALA A 6 2.71 4.47 -6.37
C ALA A 6 2.55 4.21 -7.88
N PRO A 7 3.67 4.00 -8.62
CA PRO A 7 3.60 3.56 -10.00
C PRO A 7 2.83 2.25 -10.14
N ALA A 8 2.04 2.09 -11.20
CA ALA A 8 1.34 0.84 -11.46
C ALA A 8 2.34 -0.32 -11.68
N GLY A 9 2.08 -1.48 -11.08
CA GLY A 9 2.98 -2.63 -11.09
C GLY A 9 3.21 -3.23 -12.49
N ASP A 10 2.28 -3.02 -13.42
CA ASP A 10 2.37 -3.46 -14.82
C ASP A 10 3.29 -2.56 -15.67
N ARG A 11 3.68 -1.37 -15.20
CA ARG A 11 4.67 -0.53 -15.90
C ARG A 11 6.02 -1.23 -15.93
N ASN A 12 6.79 -1.08 -17.01
CA ASN A 12 8.13 -1.66 -17.05
C ASN A 12 9.04 -1.03 -15.98
N ALA A 13 10.03 -1.80 -15.50
CA ALA A 13 10.88 -1.40 -14.37
C ALA A 13 11.61 -0.08 -14.61
N ALA A 14 12.11 0.18 -15.83
CA ALA A 14 12.79 1.43 -16.16
C ALA A 14 11.82 2.63 -16.13
N ALA A 15 10.55 2.44 -16.51
CA ALA A 15 9.53 3.47 -16.39
C ALA A 15 9.22 3.78 -14.91
N ALA A 16 9.11 2.76 -14.06
CA ALA A 16 8.89 2.95 -12.63
C ALA A 16 10.04 3.75 -11.98
N VAL A 17 11.29 3.49 -12.36
CA VAL A 17 12.46 4.26 -11.90
C VAL A 17 12.37 5.72 -12.38
N ARG A 18 12.04 5.98 -13.66
CA ARG A 18 11.87 7.36 -14.15
C ARG A 18 10.75 8.11 -13.42
N ILE A 19 9.63 7.46 -13.17
CA ILE A 19 8.50 8.03 -12.42
C ILE A 19 8.95 8.40 -10.99
N ALA A 20 9.76 7.58 -10.36
CA ALA A 20 10.31 7.89 -9.03
C ALA A 20 11.22 9.12 -9.05
N CYS A 21 12.06 9.30 -10.08
CA CYS A 21 12.85 10.51 -10.27
C CYS A 21 11.95 11.74 -10.47
N GLN A 22 10.93 11.63 -11.31
CA GLN A 22 9.94 12.70 -11.54
C GLN A 22 9.17 13.07 -10.25
N ALA A 23 8.81 12.06 -9.44
CA ALA A 23 8.18 12.29 -8.13
C ALA A 23 9.13 13.02 -7.16
N GLU A 24 10.42 12.65 -7.15
CA GLU A 24 11.44 13.36 -6.37
C GLU A 24 11.57 14.82 -6.81
N ASP A 25 11.61 15.08 -8.12
CA ASP A 25 11.70 16.43 -8.69
C ASP A 25 10.44 17.27 -8.42
N ALA A 26 9.26 16.62 -8.44
CA ALA A 26 7.99 17.22 -8.06
C ALA A 26 7.84 17.41 -6.55
N GLY A 27 8.82 16.90 -5.76
CA GLY A 27 8.93 17.06 -4.31
C GLY A 27 7.98 16.18 -3.52
N PHE A 28 7.64 15.03 -4.02
CA PHE A 28 6.99 13.99 -3.22
C PHE A 28 7.93 13.50 -2.11
N ASP A 29 7.32 13.14 -0.97
CA ASP A 29 8.08 12.63 0.17
C ASP A 29 8.50 11.17 -0.04
N GLU A 30 7.65 10.35 -0.69
CA GLU A 30 7.88 8.91 -0.85
C GLU A 30 7.38 8.40 -2.21
N VAL A 31 7.99 7.31 -2.69
CA VAL A 31 7.46 6.45 -3.76
C VAL A 31 7.21 5.06 -3.20
N TRP A 32 6.05 4.46 -3.52
CA TRP A 32 5.68 3.13 -3.04
C TRP A 32 5.57 2.14 -4.19
N LEU A 33 6.27 1.02 -4.07
CA LEU A 33 6.34 -0.04 -5.07
C LEU A 33 5.55 -1.25 -4.59
N SER A 34 4.58 -1.71 -5.36
CA SER A 34 3.85 -2.95 -5.06
C SER A 34 4.64 -4.19 -5.45
N GLU A 35 4.41 -5.30 -4.74
CA GLU A 35 4.81 -6.63 -5.19
C GLU A 35 3.55 -7.43 -5.48
N ASP A 36 2.99 -7.20 -6.67
CA ASP A 36 1.87 -7.96 -7.19
C ASP A 36 2.39 -9.16 -8.00
N TYR A 37 1.69 -10.30 -7.92
CA TYR A 37 2.22 -11.54 -8.45
C TYR A 37 2.20 -11.56 -9.95
N LEU A 38 3.33 -12.08 -10.47
CA LEU A 38 3.65 -12.20 -11.89
C LEU A 38 3.93 -10.85 -12.56
N GLU A 39 4.07 -9.78 -11.79
CA GLU A 39 4.55 -8.47 -12.22
C GLU A 39 6.05 -8.30 -11.91
N ARG A 40 6.53 -7.08 -11.71
CA ARG A 40 7.95 -6.81 -11.46
C ARG A 40 8.29 -6.97 -10.00
N GLY A 41 9.38 -7.68 -9.70
CA GLY A 41 9.84 -7.86 -8.33
C GLY A 41 10.20 -6.52 -7.67
N ALA A 42 9.56 -6.21 -6.55
CA ALA A 42 9.65 -4.91 -5.91
C ALA A 42 11.07 -4.53 -5.48
N PHE A 43 11.86 -5.48 -4.97
CA PHE A 43 13.24 -5.19 -4.53
C PHE A 43 14.16 -4.80 -5.71
N ALA A 44 13.99 -5.44 -6.87
CA ALA A 44 14.77 -5.09 -8.06
C ALA A 44 14.48 -3.64 -8.52
N VAL A 45 13.21 -3.25 -8.53
CA VAL A 45 12.78 -1.89 -8.87
C VAL A 45 13.22 -0.91 -7.79
N ALA A 46 13.06 -1.25 -6.51
CA ALA A 46 13.50 -0.42 -5.38
C ALA A 46 15.01 -0.14 -5.41
N GLY A 47 15.82 -1.14 -5.74
CA GLY A 47 17.27 -0.96 -5.94
C GLY A 47 17.59 0.03 -7.06
N GLY A 48 16.86 -0.05 -8.19
CA GLY A 48 16.97 0.91 -9.29
C GLY A 48 16.58 2.33 -8.88
N VAL A 49 15.46 2.48 -8.15
CA VAL A 49 15.01 3.78 -7.61
C VAL A 49 16.02 4.32 -6.61
N ALA A 50 16.53 3.48 -5.70
CA ALA A 50 17.49 3.87 -4.69
C ALA A 50 18.78 4.45 -5.29
N ALA A 51 19.25 3.83 -6.39
CA ALA A 51 20.45 4.28 -7.11
C ALA A 51 20.21 5.54 -7.96
N ALA A 52 18.96 5.79 -8.40
CA ALA A 52 18.63 6.92 -9.28
C ALA A 52 18.13 8.16 -8.53
N THR A 53 17.86 8.07 -7.23
CA THR A 53 17.28 9.14 -6.40
C THR A 53 18.14 9.42 -5.17
N SER A 54 17.99 10.58 -4.56
CA SER A 54 18.83 10.99 -3.42
C SER A 54 18.06 11.40 -2.16
N ARG A 55 16.80 11.77 -2.28
CA ARG A 55 15.97 12.34 -1.18
C ARG A 55 14.70 11.55 -0.92
N ILE A 56 14.00 11.14 -1.97
CA ILE A 56 12.69 10.53 -1.86
C ILE A 56 12.76 9.22 -1.04
N GLY A 57 11.83 9.04 -0.11
CA GLY A 57 11.65 7.79 0.61
C GLY A 57 11.16 6.69 -0.33
N ILE A 58 11.58 5.45 -0.08
CA ILE A 58 11.23 4.31 -0.92
C ILE A 58 10.46 3.31 -0.08
N GLY A 59 9.19 3.10 -0.41
CA GLY A 59 8.33 2.11 0.21
C GLY A 59 8.18 0.87 -0.66
N ILE A 60 8.19 -0.30 -0.06
CA ILE A 60 7.71 -1.54 -0.69
C ILE A 60 6.40 -1.92 -0.01
N GLY A 61 5.32 -2.02 -0.74
CA GLY A 61 3.99 -2.23 -0.16
C GLY A 61 3.12 -3.19 -0.96
N VAL A 62 3.16 -4.48 -0.66
CA VAL A 62 3.85 -5.20 0.43
C VAL A 62 4.42 -6.52 -0.06
N VAL A 63 5.51 -6.99 0.56
CA VAL A 63 5.96 -8.38 0.40
C VAL A 63 5.26 -9.29 1.42
N ASN A 64 5.27 -10.61 1.17
CA ASN A 64 4.53 -11.54 2.03
C ASN A 64 5.37 -12.77 2.47
N PRO A 65 4.98 -13.42 3.56
CA PRO A 65 5.73 -14.52 4.16
C PRO A 65 5.66 -15.85 3.41
N TRP A 66 4.77 -16.01 2.41
CA TRP A 66 4.59 -17.28 1.71
C TRP A 66 5.49 -17.44 0.49
N THR A 67 5.78 -16.35 -0.19
CA THR A 67 6.57 -16.36 -1.43
C THR A 67 8.05 -16.06 -1.21
N ARG A 68 8.41 -15.56 -0.03
CA ARG A 68 9.79 -15.21 0.30
C ARG A 68 10.22 -15.80 1.64
N HIS A 69 11.33 -16.52 1.64
CA HIS A 69 11.96 -16.94 2.89
C HIS A 69 12.44 -15.73 3.69
N VAL A 70 12.28 -15.75 5.02
CA VAL A 70 12.62 -14.63 5.91
C VAL A 70 14.06 -14.13 5.75
N GLY A 71 15.01 -15.04 5.55
CA GLY A 71 16.42 -14.70 5.31
C GLY A 71 16.63 -13.92 4.02
N LEU A 72 15.95 -14.32 2.92
CA LEU A 72 16.05 -13.60 1.65
C LEU A 72 15.44 -12.21 1.76
N THR A 73 14.30 -12.07 2.42
CA THR A 73 13.69 -10.75 2.64
C THR A 73 14.62 -9.83 3.45
N ALA A 74 15.24 -10.34 4.51
CA ALA A 74 16.17 -9.56 5.31
C ALA A 74 17.42 -9.15 4.51
N MET A 75 17.99 -10.07 3.70
CA MET A 75 19.14 -9.77 2.83
C MET A 75 18.82 -8.68 1.80
N GLU A 76 17.72 -8.83 1.08
CA GLU A 76 17.30 -7.89 0.03
C GLU A 76 16.94 -6.52 0.64
N ALA A 77 16.22 -6.51 1.77
CA ALA A 77 15.86 -5.28 2.45
C ALA A 77 17.08 -4.53 2.99
N ALA A 78 18.04 -5.24 3.59
CA ALA A 78 19.27 -4.64 4.07
C ALA A 78 20.09 -4.02 2.93
N ALA A 79 20.34 -4.78 1.85
CA ALA A 79 21.11 -4.32 0.70
C ALA A 79 20.41 -3.14 -0.03
N THR A 80 19.09 -3.22 -0.21
CA THR A 80 18.33 -2.11 -0.82
C THR A 80 18.38 -0.86 0.06
N ASN A 81 18.31 -1.02 1.38
CA ASN A 81 18.38 0.10 2.31
C ASN A 81 19.78 0.76 2.36
N GLU A 82 20.86 -0.01 2.20
CA GLU A 82 22.20 0.53 2.04
C GLU A 82 22.30 1.40 0.78
N ILE A 83 21.85 0.90 -0.38
CA ILE A 83 21.81 1.69 -1.63
C ILE A 83 20.92 2.93 -1.43
N ALA A 84 19.81 2.80 -0.75
CA ALA A 84 18.89 3.89 -0.44
C ALA A 84 19.40 4.83 0.67
N GLN A 85 20.55 4.57 1.29
CA GLN A 85 21.11 5.37 2.39
C GLN A 85 20.12 5.57 3.55
N GLY A 86 19.42 4.49 3.95
CA GLY A 86 18.45 4.50 5.05
C GLY A 86 17.05 5.01 4.70
N ARG A 87 16.71 5.23 3.42
CA ARG A 87 15.41 5.75 2.97
C ARG A 87 14.34 4.66 2.74
N LEU A 88 14.66 3.37 2.96
CA LEU A 88 13.72 2.28 2.72
C LEU A 88 12.70 2.14 3.85
N THR A 89 11.44 1.97 3.49
CA THR A 89 10.36 1.45 4.35
C THR A 89 9.89 0.12 3.77
N LEU A 90 9.97 -0.95 4.56
CA LEU A 90 9.54 -2.28 4.14
C LEU A 90 8.13 -2.58 4.65
N GLY A 91 7.19 -2.68 3.74
CA GLY A 91 5.83 -3.13 4.01
C GLY A 91 5.72 -4.65 3.91
N LEU A 92 5.16 -5.26 4.95
CA LEU A 92 4.88 -6.68 5.03
C LEU A 92 3.38 -6.92 5.11
N GLY A 93 2.84 -7.85 4.34
CA GLY A 93 1.41 -8.11 4.28
C GLY A 93 1.06 -9.56 4.10
N ALA A 94 -0.14 -9.95 4.54
CA ALA A 94 -0.56 -11.35 4.52
C ALA A 94 -0.98 -11.88 3.13
N SER A 95 -1.09 -11.03 2.09
CA SER A 95 -1.68 -11.44 0.82
C SER A 95 -3.14 -11.97 0.97
N ASN A 96 -3.60 -12.82 0.08
CA ASN A 96 -4.94 -13.39 0.10
C ASN A 96 -4.96 -14.83 -0.42
N ALA A 97 -6.04 -15.56 -0.10
CA ALA A 97 -6.18 -16.96 -0.45
C ALA A 97 -6.21 -17.20 -1.97
N ARG A 98 -6.85 -16.30 -2.74
CA ARG A 98 -6.93 -16.42 -4.20
C ARG A 98 -5.53 -16.44 -4.83
N TRP A 99 -4.67 -15.52 -4.46
CA TRP A 99 -3.30 -15.49 -4.99
C TRP A 99 -2.48 -16.67 -4.48
N MET A 100 -2.52 -16.92 -3.16
CA MET A 100 -1.68 -17.96 -2.58
C MET A 100 -2.11 -19.36 -2.99
N GLN A 101 -3.40 -19.71 -2.81
CA GLN A 101 -3.89 -21.06 -3.05
C GLN A 101 -4.22 -21.32 -4.51
N ASP A 102 -5.02 -20.42 -5.14
CA ASP A 102 -5.59 -20.70 -6.46
C ASP A 102 -4.58 -20.43 -7.59
N GLN A 103 -3.72 -19.44 -7.44
CA GLN A 103 -2.75 -19.08 -8.49
C GLN A 103 -1.36 -19.68 -8.24
N LEU A 104 -0.87 -19.69 -7.00
CA LEU A 104 0.49 -20.13 -6.69
C LEU A 104 0.57 -21.53 -6.08
N GLY A 105 -0.57 -22.17 -5.75
CA GLY A 105 -0.59 -23.50 -5.13
C GLY A 105 -0.01 -23.55 -3.71
N ILE A 106 0.08 -22.43 -3.03
CA ILE A 106 0.69 -22.31 -1.70
C ILE A 106 -0.40 -22.36 -0.63
N ALA A 107 -0.25 -23.22 0.36
CA ALA A 107 -1.19 -23.34 1.47
C ALA A 107 -1.26 -22.04 2.29
N PHE A 108 -2.42 -21.40 2.32
CA PHE A 108 -2.66 -20.12 3.01
C PHE A 108 -3.38 -20.36 4.34
N ARG A 109 -2.60 -20.45 5.42
CA ARG A 109 -3.11 -20.78 6.76
C ARG A 109 -2.66 -19.77 7.79
N ARG A 110 -3.55 -19.45 8.77
CA ARG A 110 -3.26 -18.56 9.91
C ARG A 110 -2.60 -17.24 9.50
N PRO A 111 -3.14 -16.49 8.51
CA PRO A 111 -2.42 -15.39 7.85
C PRO A 111 -1.93 -14.30 8.83
N ILE A 112 -2.71 -13.94 9.83
CA ILE A 112 -2.31 -12.90 10.80
C ILE A 112 -1.15 -13.39 11.66
N ALA A 113 -1.24 -14.61 12.23
CA ALA A 113 -0.17 -15.15 13.07
C ALA A 113 1.13 -15.36 12.28
N THR A 114 1.01 -15.83 11.03
CA THR A 114 2.15 -15.98 10.12
C THR A 114 2.81 -14.65 9.81
N LEU A 115 2.01 -13.61 9.53
CA LEU A 115 2.53 -12.26 9.25
C LEU A 115 3.29 -11.69 10.46
N VAL A 116 2.73 -11.80 11.67
CA VAL A 116 3.38 -11.31 12.89
C VAL A 116 4.69 -12.05 13.16
N ASP A 117 4.66 -13.38 13.12
CA ASP A 117 5.84 -14.23 13.34
C ASP A 117 6.97 -13.94 12.32
N TYR A 118 6.59 -13.75 11.05
CA TYR A 118 7.52 -13.39 9.99
C TYR A 118 8.10 -11.98 10.19
N THR A 119 7.29 -11.00 10.58
CA THR A 119 7.73 -9.63 10.84
C THR A 119 8.75 -9.58 11.96
N ASP A 120 8.51 -10.29 13.07
CA ASP A 120 9.44 -10.37 14.19
C ASP A 120 10.76 -11.02 13.77
N ALA A 121 10.71 -12.05 12.93
CA ALA A 121 11.91 -12.72 12.42
C ALA A 121 12.70 -11.82 11.45
N VAL A 122 12.03 -11.09 10.55
CA VAL A 122 12.68 -10.09 9.68
C VAL A 122 13.35 -9.00 10.52
N ARG A 123 12.65 -8.47 11.53
CA ARG A 123 13.21 -7.46 12.45
C ARG A 123 14.44 -7.97 13.19
N THR A 124 14.41 -9.20 13.70
CA THR A 124 15.55 -9.85 14.35
C THR A 124 16.78 -9.89 13.45
N LEU A 125 16.61 -10.34 12.20
CA LEU A 125 17.73 -10.42 11.25
C LEU A 125 18.26 -9.03 10.86
N LEU A 126 17.37 -8.08 10.59
CA LEU A 126 17.75 -6.70 10.22
C LEU A 126 18.44 -5.96 11.37
N SER A 127 18.20 -6.32 12.61
CA SER A 127 18.95 -5.77 13.77
C SER A 127 20.33 -6.41 13.96
N GLY A 128 20.76 -7.31 13.06
CA GLY A 128 22.05 -8.01 13.14
C GLY A 128 22.06 -9.17 14.15
N GLN A 129 20.94 -9.50 14.77
CA GLN A 129 20.84 -10.59 15.73
C GLN A 129 20.72 -11.95 15.02
N ALA A 130 21.17 -13.02 15.70
CA ALA A 130 20.99 -14.38 15.23
C ALA A 130 19.54 -14.85 15.49
N LEU A 131 18.97 -15.51 14.49
CA LEU A 131 17.67 -16.16 14.57
C LEU A 131 17.88 -17.66 14.68
N ASP A 132 17.39 -18.32 15.73
CA ASP A 132 17.37 -19.77 15.90
C ASP A 132 16.02 -20.17 16.52
N ARG A 133 14.99 -20.28 15.67
CA ARG A 133 13.64 -20.67 16.10
C ARG A 133 12.78 -21.09 14.91
N LEU A 134 11.61 -21.63 15.23
CA LEU A 134 10.57 -21.84 14.22
C LEU A 134 10.04 -20.47 13.73
N VAL A 135 10.00 -20.30 12.41
CA VAL A 135 9.38 -19.15 11.74
C VAL A 135 8.43 -19.70 10.68
N CYS A 136 7.15 -19.37 10.77
CA CYS A 136 6.12 -19.84 9.84
C CYS A 136 6.12 -21.38 9.68
N GLY A 137 6.48 -22.11 10.75
CA GLY A 137 6.53 -23.57 10.76
C GLY A 137 7.83 -24.20 10.25
N GLN A 138 8.82 -23.41 9.87
CA GLN A 138 10.15 -23.89 9.45
C GLN A 138 11.20 -23.54 10.50
N GLN A 139 12.12 -24.47 10.79
CA GLN A 139 13.27 -24.18 11.64
C GLN A 139 14.24 -23.28 10.86
N VAL A 140 14.44 -22.07 11.34
CA VAL A 140 15.37 -21.10 10.76
C VAL A 140 16.53 -20.88 11.72
N ARG A 141 17.76 -21.07 11.22
CA ARG A 141 19.02 -20.70 11.87
C ARG A 141 19.78 -19.80 10.93
N ALA A 142 19.74 -18.50 11.19
CA ALA A 142 20.28 -17.51 10.28
C ALA A 142 20.78 -16.27 11.02
N ARG A 143 21.75 -15.58 10.42
CA ARG A 143 22.21 -14.26 10.77
C ARG A 143 22.72 -13.62 9.49
N LEU A 144 22.52 -12.33 9.32
CA LEU A 144 23.18 -11.59 8.23
C LEU A 144 24.71 -11.67 8.42
N SER A 145 25.44 -12.01 7.37
CA SER A 145 26.91 -12.10 7.39
C SER A 145 27.59 -10.74 7.25
N PHE A 146 26.83 -9.68 7.17
CA PHE A 146 27.27 -8.29 7.06
C PHE A 146 26.47 -7.40 8.00
N SER A 147 26.98 -6.23 8.30
CA SER A 147 26.29 -5.20 9.08
C SER A 147 26.08 -4.00 8.16
N PRO A 148 24.83 -3.63 7.87
CA PRO A 148 24.54 -2.44 7.07
C PRO A 148 25.11 -1.16 7.69
N ASP A 149 25.57 -0.24 6.87
CA ASP A 149 26.12 1.06 7.30
C ASP A 149 25.03 2.09 7.65
N CYS A 150 23.77 1.67 7.64
CA CYS A 150 22.63 2.51 7.96
C CYS A 150 21.68 1.83 8.96
N PRO A 151 20.82 2.58 9.68
CA PRO A 151 19.79 2.00 10.54
C PRO A 151 18.89 1.02 9.77
N PRO A 152 18.34 -0.01 10.42
CA PRO A 152 17.39 -0.92 9.77
C PRO A 152 16.21 -0.16 9.16
N PRO A 153 15.64 -0.65 8.03
CA PRO A 153 14.47 -0.03 7.44
C PRO A 153 13.27 -0.10 8.40
N ARG A 154 12.39 0.86 8.32
CA ARG A 154 11.11 0.81 9.04
C ARG A 154 10.28 -0.34 8.51
N LEU A 155 9.59 -1.06 9.42
CA LEU A 155 8.69 -2.16 9.08
C LEU A 155 7.24 -1.72 9.30
N VAL A 156 6.46 -1.65 8.22
CA VAL A 156 5.04 -1.36 8.28
C VAL A 156 4.22 -2.57 7.88
N LEU A 157 3.04 -2.74 8.47
CA LEU A 157 2.18 -3.88 8.16
C LEU A 157 0.98 -3.50 7.29
N GLY A 158 0.84 -4.19 6.16
CA GLY A 158 -0.34 -4.14 5.30
C GLY A 158 -1.51 -4.89 5.94
N VAL A 159 -2.45 -4.16 6.53
CA VAL A 159 -3.56 -4.71 7.31
C VAL A 159 -4.88 -4.01 6.99
N LYS A 160 -6.01 -4.74 7.07
CA LYS A 160 -7.33 -4.16 6.76
C LYS A 160 -8.48 -4.57 7.69
N GLY A 161 -8.36 -5.64 8.42
CA GLY A 161 -9.44 -6.09 9.30
C GLY A 161 -9.11 -5.86 10.78
N PRO A 162 -10.12 -5.79 11.67
CA PRO A 162 -9.91 -5.44 13.08
C PRO A 162 -8.92 -6.36 13.79
N ARG A 163 -8.94 -7.67 13.51
CA ARG A 163 -7.97 -8.63 14.10
C ARG A 163 -6.54 -8.39 13.63
N ALA A 164 -6.35 -8.05 12.35
CA ALA A 164 -5.03 -7.76 11.79
C ALA A 164 -4.51 -6.41 12.31
N LEU A 165 -5.37 -5.39 12.37
CA LEU A 165 -5.03 -4.09 12.96
C LEU A 165 -4.61 -4.20 14.43
N ALA A 166 -5.34 -4.98 15.23
CA ALA A 166 -4.97 -5.22 16.63
C ALA A 166 -3.62 -5.96 16.77
N ALA A 167 -3.31 -6.87 15.85
CA ALA A 167 -2.06 -7.62 15.86
C ALA A 167 -0.84 -6.81 15.35
N ALA A 168 -1.06 -5.67 14.72
CA ALA A 168 0.00 -4.84 14.12
C ALA A 168 0.67 -3.87 15.13
N GLY A 169 0.33 -3.92 16.41
CA GLY A 169 0.84 -2.98 17.41
C GLY A 169 2.36 -2.98 17.63
N GLY A 170 3.08 -4.00 17.19
CA GLY A 170 4.54 -4.07 17.24
C GLY A 170 5.26 -3.53 15.99
N ALA A 171 4.53 -3.07 14.98
CA ALA A 171 5.10 -2.49 13.76
C ALA A 171 5.37 -0.98 13.93
N ASP A 172 6.24 -0.44 13.06
CA ASP A 172 6.57 0.99 13.06
C ASP A 172 5.46 1.83 12.41
N GLY A 173 4.46 1.20 11.81
CA GLY A 173 3.29 1.80 11.21
C GLY A 173 2.39 0.77 10.53
N VAL A 174 1.26 1.21 10.01
CA VAL A 174 0.33 0.38 9.24
C VAL A 174 0.07 0.98 7.87
N MET A 175 -0.05 0.09 6.88
CA MET A 175 -0.50 0.42 5.54
C MET A 175 -1.91 -0.10 5.33
N LEU A 176 -2.81 0.81 5.04
CA LEU A 176 -4.21 0.50 4.77
C LEU A 176 -4.41 0.21 3.28
N SER A 177 -5.31 -0.70 3.00
CA SER A 177 -5.65 -1.07 1.63
C SER A 177 -6.33 0.07 0.89
N VAL A 178 -6.35 -0.03 -0.45
CA VAL A 178 -7.08 0.88 -1.34
C VAL A 178 -8.51 1.08 -0.86
N LEU A 179 -9.08 2.26 -1.08
CA LEU A 179 -10.39 2.71 -0.61
C LEU A 179 -10.51 2.92 0.91
N ALA A 180 -9.39 3.05 1.63
CA ALA A 180 -9.43 3.55 3.00
C ALA A 180 -9.98 4.99 3.00
N SER A 181 -11.18 5.17 3.53
CA SER A 181 -11.82 6.48 3.68
C SER A 181 -11.24 7.28 4.85
N PRO A 182 -11.43 8.61 4.92
CA PRO A 182 -11.09 9.38 6.12
C PRO A 182 -11.74 8.80 7.39
N GLY A 183 -12.99 8.34 7.30
CA GLY A 183 -13.69 7.68 8.43
C GLY A 183 -13.04 6.37 8.86
N TYR A 184 -12.52 5.59 7.90
CA TYR A 184 -11.78 4.36 8.22
C TYR A 184 -10.42 4.66 8.86
N VAL A 185 -9.70 5.67 8.39
CA VAL A 185 -8.43 6.12 9.00
C VAL A 185 -8.64 6.57 10.44
N ASP A 186 -9.63 7.42 10.69
CA ASP A 186 -9.96 7.91 12.03
C ASP A 186 -10.37 6.76 12.97
N TRP A 187 -11.15 5.81 12.49
CA TRP A 187 -11.49 4.61 13.25
C TRP A 187 -10.26 3.76 13.59
N VAL A 188 -9.34 3.54 12.63
CA VAL A 188 -8.09 2.81 12.87
C VAL A 188 -7.26 3.50 13.96
N ARG A 189 -7.08 4.81 13.84
CA ARG A 189 -6.34 5.61 14.80
C ARG A 189 -6.94 5.56 16.20
N LYS A 190 -8.24 5.79 16.32
CA LYS A 190 -8.95 5.85 17.61
C LYS A 190 -9.09 4.49 18.30
N THR A 191 -9.32 3.43 17.49
CA THR A 191 -9.63 2.10 18.05
C THR A 191 -8.37 1.31 18.36
N PHE A 192 -7.32 1.44 17.55
CA PHE A 192 -6.11 0.60 17.64
C PHE A 192 -4.86 1.38 18.03
N GLY A 193 -4.93 2.72 18.14
CA GLY A 193 -3.83 3.56 18.58
C GLY A 193 -2.69 3.72 17.55
N HIS A 194 -2.89 3.31 16.30
CA HIS A 194 -1.88 3.51 15.26
C HIS A 194 -1.74 4.99 14.93
N THR A 195 -0.51 5.50 14.94
CA THR A 195 -0.19 6.92 14.71
C THR A 195 0.50 7.16 13.36
N ASP A 196 1.23 6.19 12.83
CA ASP A 196 1.78 6.25 11.48
C ASP A 196 0.97 5.35 10.55
N ILE A 197 0.05 5.98 9.84
CA ILE A 197 -0.91 5.34 8.95
C ILE A 197 -0.62 5.78 7.53
N THR A 198 -0.32 4.84 6.65
CA THR A 198 -0.19 5.02 5.21
C THR A 198 -1.41 4.45 4.52
N ALA A 199 -1.96 5.14 3.52
CA ALA A 199 -3.11 4.63 2.76
C ALA A 199 -2.94 4.86 1.26
N TYR A 200 -3.25 3.84 0.46
CA TYR A 200 -3.40 3.96 -0.98
C TYR A 200 -4.73 4.62 -1.33
N VAL A 201 -4.67 5.69 -2.11
CA VAL A 201 -5.83 6.49 -2.48
C VAL A 201 -5.90 6.67 -3.99
N LEU A 202 -7.08 6.41 -4.55
CA LEU A 202 -7.38 6.74 -5.94
C LEU A 202 -7.61 8.25 -6.04
N VAL A 203 -6.84 8.92 -6.90
CA VAL A 203 -6.92 10.37 -7.10
C VAL A 203 -7.16 10.66 -8.58
N SER A 204 -8.20 11.43 -8.88
CA SER A 204 -8.45 11.92 -10.23
C SER A 204 -9.18 13.26 -10.21
N THR A 205 -8.54 14.28 -10.74
CA THR A 205 -9.18 15.57 -10.94
C THR A 205 -9.21 15.93 -12.41
N ASP A 206 -10.22 16.69 -12.81
CA ASP A 206 -10.37 17.23 -14.14
C ASP A 206 -11.01 18.63 -14.06
N ARG A 207 -11.18 19.28 -15.23
CA ARG A 207 -11.88 20.56 -15.32
C ARG A 207 -13.35 20.46 -14.91
N THR A 208 -13.95 19.29 -15.06
CA THR A 208 -15.32 18.99 -14.62
C THR A 208 -15.30 17.84 -13.60
N ALA A 209 -16.21 17.90 -12.65
CA ALA A 209 -16.36 16.86 -11.63
C ALA A 209 -16.69 15.49 -12.25
N ASP A 210 -17.51 15.48 -13.30
CA ASP A 210 -17.92 14.24 -13.98
C ASP A 210 -16.74 13.53 -14.65
N ALA A 211 -15.88 14.25 -15.38
CA ALA A 211 -14.72 13.64 -16.03
C ALA A 211 -13.73 13.06 -15.01
N GLY A 212 -13.50 13.75 -13.90
CA GLY A 212 -12.66 13.22 -12.79
C GLY A 212 -13.27 11.99 -12.15
N ARG A 213 -14.59 11.96 -11.96
CA ARG A 213 -15.32 10.82 -11.44
C ARG A 213 -15.22 9.59 -12.36
N ASP A 214 -15.52 9.78 -13.63
CA ASP A 214 -15.60 8.67 -14.60
C ASP A 214 -14.25 7.97 -14.75
N ARG A 215 -13.14 8.70 -14.62
CA ARG A 215 -11.78 8.14 -14.68
C ARG A 215 -11.45 7.16 -13.55
N VAL A 216 -12.02 7.33 -12.36
CA VAL A 216 -11.78 6.40 -11.23
C VAL A 216 -12.88 5.35 -11.06
N ALA A 217 -14.01 5.49 -11.74
CA ALA A 217 -15.21 4.70 -11.51
C ALA A 217 -14.98 3.18 -11.61
N GLU A 218 -14.35 2.70 -12.69
CA GLU A 218 -14.07 1.26 -12.87
C GLU A 218 -13.18 0.71 -11.75
N ARG A 219 -12.16 1.46 -11.34
CA ARG A 219 -11.25 1.03 -10.26
C ARG A 219 -11.94 1.04 -8.90
N VAL A 220 -12.75 2.05 -8.62
CA VAL A 220 -13.55 2.10 -7.39
C VAL A 220 -14.51 0.91 -7.34
N ALA A 221 -15.26 0.63 -8.43
CA ALA A 221 -16.15 -0.52 -8.51
C ALA A 221 -15.41 -1.85 -8.30
N HIS A 222 -14.25 -2.02 -8.95
CA HIS A 222 -13.41 -3.21 -8.79
C HIS A 222 -12.99 -3.42 -7.33
N PHE A 223 -12.40 -2.40 -6.71
CA PHE A 223 -11.90 -2.52 -5.33
C PHE A 223 -13.03 -2.64 -4.30
N LEU A 224 -14.20 -2.03 -4.52
CA LEU A 224 -15.39 -2.30 -3.70
C LEU A 224 -15.78 -3.78 -3.78
N GLY A 225 -15.70 -4.38 -4.96
CA GLY A 225 -15.91 -5.82 -5.15
C GLY A 225 -14.86 -6.68 -4.43
N VAL A 226 -13.59 -6.26 -4.42
CA VAL A 226 -12.50 -6.94 -3.69
C VAL A 226 -12.70 -6.85 -2.18
N HIS A 227 -13.18 -5.72 -1.68
CA HIS A 227 -13.41 -5.53 -0.25
C HIS A 227 -14.70 -6.17 0.24
N ASP A 228 -15.71 -6.25 -0.62
CA ASP A 228 -17.02 -6.82 -0.27
C ASP A 228 -17.56 -6.20 1.03
N VAL A 229 -18.23 -6.96 1.87
CA VAL A 229 -18.63 -6.54 3.21
C VAL A 229 -17.44 -6.59 4.16
N SER A 230 -16.94 -5.44 4.54
CA SER A 230 -15.74 -5.31 5.37
C SER A 230 -15.75 -4.03 6.20
N ALA A 231 -14.81 -3.91 7.14
CA ALA A 231 -14.65 -2.67 7.90
C ALA A 231 -14.31 -1.46 7.01
N ILE A 232 -13.65 -1.66 5.87
CA ILE A 232 -13.35 -0.58 4.91
C ILE A 232 -14.64 -0.01 4.34
N THR A 233 -15.51 -0.86 3.81
CA THR A 233 -16.79 -0.44 3.22
C THR A 233 -17.78 0.07 4.27
N GLU A 234 -17.82 -0.55 5.45
CA GLU A 234 -18.64 -0.11 6.58
C GLU A 234 -18.26 1.31 7.04
N LYS A 235 -16.97 1.56 7.26
CA LYS A 235 -16.49 2.88 7.74
C LYS A 235 -16.46 3.95 6.64
N ALA A 236 -16.57 3.57 5.38
CA ALA A 236 -16.88 4.46 4.27
C ALA A 236 -18.38 4.82 4.19
N GLY A 237 -19.20 4.23 5.06
CA GLY A 237 -20.65 4.49 5.14
C GLY A 237 -21.48 3.73 4.09
N LEU A 238 -20.95 2.64 3.53
CA LEU A 238 -21.72 1.76 2.63
C LEU A 238 -22.56 0.77 3.45
N PRO A 239 -23.88 0.66 3.17
CA PRO A 239 -24.69 -0.42 3.71
C PRO A 239 -24.16 -1.79 3.26
N ALA A 240 -24.26 -2.80 4.14
CA ALA A 240 -23.73 -4.14 3.86
C ALA A 240 -24.30 -4.76 2.59
N GLU A 241 -25.60 -4.58 2.35
CA GLU A 241 -26.28 -5.07 1.14
C GLU A 241 -25.77 -4.40 -0.14
N VAL A 242 -25.37 -3.13 -0.08
CA VAL A 242 -24.76 -2.43 -1.20
C VAL A 242 -23.34 -2.95 -1.45
N ALA A 243 -22.53 -3.07 -0.40
CA ALA A 243 -21.17 -3.61 -0.50
C ALA A 243 -21.18 -5.05 -1.06
N ALA A 244 -22.09 -5.92 -0.60
CA ALA A 244 -22.23 -7.29 -1.07
C ALA A 244 -22.49 -7.37 -2.59
N ARG A 245 -23.28 -6.45 -3.15
CA ARG A 245 -23.58 -6.41 -4.60
C ARG A 245 -22.34 -6.19 -5.44
N PHE A 246 -21.38 -5.36 -4.99
CA PHE A 246 -20.10 -5.20 -5.67
C PHE A 246 -19.29 -6.51 -5.66
N GLY A 247 -19.26 -7.22 -4.52
CA GLY A 247 -18.62 -8.52 -4.40
C GLY A 247 -19.23 -9.59 -5.32
N GLU A 248 -20.56 -9.63 -5.39
CA GLU A 248 -21.30 -10.54 -6.30
C GLU A 248 -20.96 -10.27 -7.77
N ARG A 249 -20.95 -8.99 -8.19
CA ARG A 249 -20.60 -8.61 -9.56
C ARG A 249 -19.16 -9.02 -9.91
N LEU A 250 -18.21 -8.78 -9.01
CA LEU A 250 -16.81 -9.16 -9.22
C LEU A 250 -16.66 -10.68 -9.35
N ARG A 251 -17.30 -11.46 -8.47
CA ARG A 251 -17.28 -12.95 -8.56
C ARG A 251 -17.90 -13.48 -9.84
N ALA A 252 -18.88 -12.76 -10.38
CA ALA A 252 -19.54 -13.10 -11.65
C ALA A 252 -18.78 -12.59 -12.88
N GLY A 253 -17.60 -11.95 -12.72
CA GLY A 253 -16.83 -11.36 -13.81
C GLY A 253 -17.57 -10.22 -14.54
N ARG A 254 -18.46 -9.50 -13.84
CA ARG A 254 -19.28 -8.42 -14.40
C ARG A 254 -18.85 -7.07 -13.84
N SER A 255 -18.89 -6.01 -14.65
CA SER A 255 -18.73 -4.64 -14.19
C SER A 255 -19.80 -4.29 -13.14
N ALA A 256 -19.43 -3.44 -12.19
CA ALA A 256 -20.29 -2.92 -11.15
C ALA A 256 -20.37 -1.38 -11.16
N VAL A 257 -19.93 -0.74 -12.23
CA VAL A 257 -19.95 0.74 -12.37
C VAL A 257 -21.36 1.28 -12.28
N ASP A 258 -22.37 0.55 -12.78
CA ASP A 258 -23.78 0.89 -12.68
C ASP A 258 -24.34 0.94 -11.25
N LEU A 259 -23.60 0.38 -10.28
CA LEU A 259 -23.95 0.45 -8.86
C LEU A 259 -23.37 1.68 -8.15
N LEU A 260 -22.45 2.40 -8.81
CA LEU A 260 -21.82 3.57 -8.23
C LEU A 260 -22.78 4.77 -8.21
N THR A 261 -22.68 5.52 -7.13
CA THR A 261 -23.24 6.85 -7.02
C THR A 261 -22.13 7.83 -6.67
N ASP A 262 -22.33 9.12 -6.92
CA ASP A 262 -21.33 10.15 -6.56
C ASP A 262 -20.97 10.07 -5.07
N ARG A 263 -21.96 9.82 -4.22
CA ARG A 263 -21.75 9.64 -2.78
C ARG A 263 -20.81 8.48 -2.47
N ILE A 264 -20.96 7.34 -3.16
CA ILE A 264 -20.10 6.17 -2.95
C ILE A 264 -18.65 6.49 -3.37
N ILE A 265 -18.48 7.07 -4.57
CA ILE A 265 -17.13 7.40 -5.06
C ILE A 265 -16.46 8.42 -4.14
N SER A 266 -17.17 9.49 -3.77
CA SER A 266 -16.65 10.55 -2.88
C SER A 266 -16.32 10.06 -1.47
N SER A 267 -16.88 8.94 -1.03
CA SER A 267 -16.55 8.37 0.27
C SER A 267 -15.20 7.64 0.30
N VAL A 268 -14.65 7.23 -0.86
CA VAL A 268 -13.49 6.33 -0.94
C VAL A 268 -12.38 6.78 -1.90
N ALA A 269 -12.59 7.84 -2.67
CA ALA A 269 -11.64 8.37 -3.64
C ALA A 269 -11.57 9.90 -3.59
N VAL A 270 -10.42 10.44 -3.95
CA VAL A 270 -10.23 11.88 -4.19
C VAL A 270 -10.55 12.14 -5.66
N HIS A 271 -11.67 12.79 -5.96
CA HIS A 271 -12.10 13.02 -7.33
C HIS A 271 -12.86 14.33 -7.50
N GLY A 272 -13.12 14.67 -8.74
CA GLY A 272 -13.93 15.82 -9.10
C GLY A 272 -13.11 17.01 -9.58
N ASP A 273 -13.61 18.22 -9.35
CA ASP A 273 -12.83 19.42 -9.58
C ASP A 273 -11.77 19.64 -8.47
N ARG A 274 -10.86 20.59 -8.70
CA ARG A 274 -9.78 20.89 -7.75
C ARG A 274 -10.28 21.19 -6.33
N THR A 275 -11.40 21.92 -6.21
CA THR A 275 -11.96 22.32 -4.91
C THR A 275 -12.49 21.12 -4.12
N SER A 276 -13.26 20.26 -4.78
CA SER A 276 -13.82 19.04 -4.19
C SER A 276 -12.72 18.06 -3.78
N ALA A 277 -11.72 17.88 -4.65
CA ALA A 277 -10.58 17.03 -4.38
C ALA A 277 -9.74 17.54 -3.19
N ALA A 278 -9.45 18.84 -3.12
CA ALA A 278 -8.73 19.45 -2.00
C ALA A 278 -9.48 19.28 -0.66
N ALA A 279 -10.81 19.40 -0.67
CA ALA A 279 -11.63 19.16 0.53
C ALA A 279 -11.50 17.70 1.02
N THR A 280 -11.46 16.72 0.12
CA THR A 280 -11.27 15.31 0.47
C THR A 280 -9.86 15.06 1.03
N VAL A 281 -8.83 15.68 0.45
CA VAL A 281 -7.44 15.62 0.97
C VAL A 281 -7.36 16.23 2.36
N ALA A 282 -8.04 17.34 2.61
CA ALA A 282 -8.13 17.96 3.94
C ALA A 282 -8.79 17.00 4.96
N ALA A 283 -9.86 16.31 4.58
CA ALA A 283 -10.51 15.31 5.44
C ALA A 283 -9.58 14.15 5.79
N PHE A 284 -8.73 13.69 4.87
CA PHE A 284 -7.68 12.70 5.18
C PHE A 284 -6.66 13.24 6.19
N ARG A 285 -6.23 14.49 6.04
CA ARG A 285 -5.31 15.13 6.99
C ARG A 285 -5.93 15.22 8.39
N GLU A 286 -7.18 15.64 8.49
CA GLU A 286 -7.94 15.74 9.74
C GLU A 286 -8.18 14.38 10.40
N SER A 287 -8.35 13.31 9.63
CA SER A 287 -8.49 11.94 10.14
C SER A 287 -7.20 11.41 10.79
N GLY A 288 -6.06 12.10 10.63
CA GLY A 288 -4.76 11.70 11.14
C GLY A 288 -3.99 10.76 10.21
N LEU A 289 -4.28 10.77 8.91
CA LEU A 289 -3.47 10.05 7.92
C LEU A 289 -2.03 10.59 7.92
N GLY A 290 -1.04 9.69 8.08
CA GLY A 290 0.38 10.02 8.09
C GLY A 290 0.96 10.18 6.67
N CYS A 291 0.57 9.29 5.75
CA CYS A 291 1.01 9.30 4.35
C CYS A 291 -0.13 8.96 3.40
N LEU A 292 -0.39 9.85 2.45
CA LEU A 292 -1.34 9.65 1.35
C LEU A 292 -0.55 9.17 0.13
N VAL A 293 -0.80 7.93 -0.31
CA VAL A 293 -0.16 7.35 -1.49
C VAL A 293 -1.11 7.45 -2.67
N VAL A 294 -0.79 8.33 -3.60
CA VAL A 294 -1.53 8.45 -4.87
C VAL A 294 -1.21 7.26 -5.75
N MET A 295 -2.24 6.51 -6.12
CA MET A 295 -2.08 5.38 -7.03
C MET A 295 -2.08 5.85 -8.48
N ASP A 296 -1.07 5.43 -9.23
CA ASP A 296 -1.07 5.55 -10.69
C ASP A 296 -2.36 4.91 -11.26
N ASP A 297 -3.10 5.66 -12.06
CA ASP A 297 -4.36 5.19 -12.66
C ASP A 297 -4.15 4.22 -13.84
N GLY A 298 -2.91 4.07 -14.30
CA GLY A 298 -2.53 3.20 -15.42
C GLY A 298 -2.96 3.72 -16.79
N VAL A 299 -3.60 4.87 -16.86
CA VAL A 299 -4.18 5.46 -18.10
C VAL A 299 -3.56 6.80 -18.44
N SER A 300 -3.51 7.70 -17.45
CA SER A 300 -2.94 9.03 -17.63
C SER A 300 -1.42 9.00 -17.65
N GLU A 301 -0.83 10.04 -18.26
CA GLU A 301 0.62 10.20 -18.17
C GLU A 301 1.04 10.45 -16.70
N PRO A 302 2.05 9.75 -16.19
CA PRO A 302 2.48 9.90 -14.80
C PRO A 302 2.82 11.33 -14.40
N GLU A 303 3.42 12.10 -15.27
CA GLU A 303 3.76 13.51 -15.05
C GLU A 303 2.52 14.35 -14.77
N GLU A 304 1.42 14.11 -15.47
CA GLU A 304 0.15 14.79 -15.23
C GLU A 304 -0.42 14.41 -13.86
N GLN A 305 -0.39 13.13 -13.51
CA GLN A 305 -0.87 12.65 -12.22
C GLN A 305 -0.04 13.22 -11.06
N LEU A 306 1.29 13.24 -11.19
CA LEU A 306 2.20 13.83 -10.19
C LEU A 306 1.89 15.32 -10.00
N ARG A 307 1.72 16.08 -11.09
CA ARG A 307 1.38 17.49 -11.02
C ARG A 307 0.03 17.71 -10.32
N ILE A 308 -1.00 16.94 -10.69
CA ILE A 308 -2.33 17.03 -10.07
C ILE A 308 -2.23 16.76 -8.57
N ALA A 309 -1.54 15.70 -8.18
CA ALA A 309 -1.42 15.32 -6.78
C ALA A 309 -0.61 16.34 -5.96
N ALA A 310 0.47 16.89 -6.51
CA ALA A 310 1.26 17.93 -5.86
C ALA A 310 0.44 19.21 -5.63
N ASP A 311 -0.40 19.58 -6.59
CA ASP A 311 -1.28 20.77 -6.51
C ASP A 311 -2.40 20.63 -5.46
N LEU A 312 -2.78 19.40 -5.10
CA LEU A 312 -3.85 19.14 -4.12
C LEU A 312 -3.38 19.15 -2.68
N VAL A 313 -2.12 18.87 -2.44
CA VAL A 313 -1.50 18.81 -1.11
C VAL A 313 -0.74 20.12 -0.90
N ASP A 314 -1.44 21.25 -0.78
CA ASP A 314 -0.83 22.54 -0.47
C ASP A 314 0.15 22.40 0.72
N ARG A 315 1.38 22.80 0.51
CA ARG A 315 2.53 22.70 1.40
C ARG A 315 2.63 23.87 2.33
#